data_1d972050692f3828d4a659fab886efa1
#
_entry.id   1d972050692f3828d4a659fab886efa1
#
_cell.length_a   1.000
_cell.length_b   1.000
_cell.length_c   1.000
_cell.angle_alpha   90.00
_cell.angle_beta   90.00
_cell.angle_gamma   90.00
#
_symmetry.space_group_name_H-M   'P 1'
#
loop_
_entity.id
_entity.type
_entity.pdbx_description
1 polymer ?
#
loop_
_entity_poly.entity_id
_entity_poly.type
_entity_poly.pdbx_seq_one_letter_code
_entity_poly.pdbx_strand_id
1 'polypeptide(L)'
;KGERLVNWDTVLETALSDLEVSSEEENGSLWYIDYFTSDSEKLTVATTRPETLLGDTALAVNPEDERYKGQIGKMAFLPIVNREIPIIADSYVESEFGTGCVKITPAHDFNDFEMGKRHGLEVINILNFDGTLNDKVPDKYQNLNIEDARKLILEDLNTIGQLNKTEPYKVQIPRSERSNSILQPLLTNQWFVNVE
;
A
#
# COMPACT_ATOMS: atom_id res chain seq x y z
N LYS A 1 3.59 -23.04 12.27
CA LYS A 1 3.99 -22.31 11.06
C LYS A 1 2.78 -21.51 10.58
N GLY A 2 2.94 -20.24 10.34
CA GLY A 2 1.89 -19.36 9.85
C GLY A 2 2.46 -18.21 9.05
N GLU A 3 1.64 -17.60 8.20
CA GLU A 3 2.02 -16.41 7.46
C GLU A 3 1.93 -15.18 8.36
N ARG A 4 2.95 -14.35 8.31
CA ARG A 4 2.99 -13.03 8.94
C ARG A 4 3.60 -12.00 8.01
N LEU A 5 3.14 -10.76 8.16
CA LEU A 5 3.81 -9.61 7.59
C LEU A 5 5.05 -9.30 8.45
N VAL A 6 6.21 -9.19 7.82
CA VAL A 6 7.49 -8.94 8.47
C VAL A 6 8.24 -7.80 7.80
N ASN A 7 9.19 -7.20 8.51
CA ASN A 7 10.19 -6.33 7.89
C ASN A 7 11.15 -7.19 7.09
N TRP A 8 11.11 -7.07 5.76
CA TRP A 8 11.89 -7.89 4.84
C TRP A 8 13.02 -7.09 4.21
N ASP A 9 14.25 -7.60 4.37
CA ASP A 9 15.44 -7.10 3.68
C ASP A 9 15.53 -7.77 2.31
N THR A 10 15.30 -7.02 1.24
CA THR A 10 15.27 -7.54 -0.13
C THR A 10 16.67 -7.83 -0.70
N VAL A 11 17.73 -7.30 -0.08
CA VAL A 11 19.13 -7.56 -0.47
C VAL A 11 19.65 -8.83 0.16
N LEU A 12 19.36 -9.03 1.45
CA LEU A 12 19.77 -10.22 2.19
C LEU A 12 18.73 -11.35 2.10
N GLU A 13 17.58 -11.09 1.51
CA GLU A 13 16.43 -12.00 1.43
C GLU A 13 16.09 -12.65 2.78
N THR A 14 15.95 -11.82 3.79
CA THR A 14 15.68 -12.27 5.17
C THR A 14 14.73 -11.36 5.92
N ALA A 15 13.98 -11.94 6.86
CA ALA A 15 13.18 -11.19 7.80
C ALA A 15 14.07 -10.58 8.89
N LEU A 16 13.74 -9.36 9.31
CA LEU A 16 14.40 -8.66 10.40
C LEU A 16 13.44 -8.46 11.58
N SER A 17 13.99 -8.49 12.78
CA SER A 17 13.28 -8.04 13.98
C SER A 17 13.20 -6.52 14.03
N ASP A 18 12.24 -5.98 14.79
CA ASP A 18 12.08 -4.52 14.94
C ASP A 18 13.33 -3.84 15.51
N LEU A 19 14.16 -4.58 16.27
CA LEU A 19 15.43 -4.08 16.82
C LEU A 19 16.53 -3.87 15.76
N GLU A 20 16.35 -4.41 14.57
CA GLU A 20 17.29 -4.32 13.45
C GLU A 20 16.80 -3.35 12.35
N VAL A 21 15.77 -2.55 12.70
CA VAL A 21 15.18 -1.56 11.82
C VAL A 21 15.50 -0.16 12.32
N SER A 22 16.23 0.60 11.51
CA SER A 22 16.37 2.04 11.70
C SER A 22 15.28 2.79 10.90
N SER A 23 14.93 3.98 11.34
CA SER A 23 13.98 4.84 10.62
C SER A 23 14.67 6.17 10.30
N GLU A 24 14.74 6.51 9.03
CA GLU A 24 15.36 7.74 8.56
C GLU A 24 14.32 8.65 7.90
N GLU A 25 14.36 9.95 8.26
CA GLU A 25 13.52 10.94 7.61
C GLU A 25 14.18 11.41 6.31
N GLU A 26 13.48 11.22 5.20
CA GLU A 26 13.96 11.64 3.88
C GLU A 26 12.96 12.57 3.19
N ASN A 27 13.49 13.40 2.27
CA ASN A 27 12.64 14.19 1.39
C ASN A 27 12.06 13.27 0.32
N GLY A 28 10.75 13.14 0.33
CA GLY A 28 9.99 12.36 -0.63
C GLY A 28 8.83 13.16 -1.21
N SER A 29 7.80 12.47 -1.62
CA SER A 29 6.59 13.06 -2.18
C SER A 29 5.34 12.37 -1.64
N LEU A 30 4.27 13.14 -1.59
CA LEU A 30 2.92 12.64 -1.38
C LEU A 30 2.18 12.77 -2.71
N TRP A 31 1.74 11.64 -3.25
CA TRP A 31 1.00 11.57 -4.51
C TRP A 31 -0.48 11.42 -4.24
N TYR A 32 -1.27 12.25 -4.91
CA TYR A 32 -2.73 12.24 -4.84
C TYR A 32 -3.26 11.53 -6.07
N ILE A 33 -3.98 10.43 -5.88
CA ILE A 33 -4.44 9.52 -6.94
C ILE A 33 -5.96 9.44 -6.88
N ASP A 34 -6.60 9.62 -8.04
CA ASP A 34 -8.04 9.58 -8.18
C ASP A 34 -8.52 8.14 -8.50
N TYR A 35 -9.44 7.65 -7.69
CA TYR A 35 -10.20 6.42 -7.89
C TYR A 35 -11.63 6.81 -8.24
N PHE A 36 -12.26 6.07 -9.12
CA PHE A 36 -13.65 6.30 -9.49
C PHE A 36 -14.54 5.18 -8.96
N THR A 37 -15.71 5.55 -8.46
CA THR A 37 -16.72 4.59 -8.01
C THR A 37 -17.56 4.10 -9.18
N SER A 38 -18.39 3.07 -8.95
CA SER A 38 -19.31 2.52 -9.95
C SER A 38 -20.36 3.53 -10.42
N ASP A 39 -20.65 4.55 -9.62
CA ASP A 39 -21.53 5.68 -9.97
C ASP A 39 -20.76 6.93 -10.45
N SER A 40 -19.49 6.75 -10.84
CA SER A 40 -18.61 7.78 -11.39
C SER A 40 -18.25 8.92 -10.42
N GLU A 41 -18.46 8.74 -9.14
CA GLU A 41 -17.94 9.64 -8.12
C GLU A 41 -16.42 9.46 -7.96
N LYS A 42 -15.74 10.55 -7.67
CA LYS A 42 -14.30 10.57 -7.51
C LYS A 42 -13.89 10.54 -6.03
N LEU A 43 -13.00 9.61 -5.69
CA LEU A 43 -12.32 9.54 -4.40
C LEU A 43 -10.81 9.71 -4.63
N THR A 44 -10.21 10.69 -3.97
CA THR A 44 -8.77 10.93 -4.08
C THR A 44 -8.07 10.38 -2.84
N VAL A 45 -7.06 9.55 -3.02
CA VAL A 45 -6.17 9.09 -1.94
C VAL A 45 -4.85 9.82 -1.98
N ALA A 46 -4.19 9.99 -0.83
CA ALA A 46 -2.84 10.48 -0.73
C ALA A 46 -1.91 9.36 -0.26
N THR A 47 -0.82 9.10 -0.99
CA THR A 47 0.11 8.01 -0.68
C THR A 47 1.55 8.42 -0.91
N THR A 48 2.45 7.90 -0.08
CA THR A 48 3.90 7.97 -0.29
C THR A 48 4.46 6.78 -1.06
N ARG A 49 3.62 5.76 -1.32
CA ARG A 49 3.99 4.49 -1.95
C ARG A 49 3.05 4.12 -3.10
N PRO A 50 3.05 4.89 -4.21
CA PRO A 50 2.17 4.61 -5.35
C PRO A 50 2.46 3.27 -6.03
N GLU A 51 3.68 2.73 -5.88
CA GLU A 51 4.07 1.43 -6.44
C GLU A 51 3.27 0.25 -5.88
N THR A 52 2.73 0.35 -4.66
CA THR A 52 1.93 -0.72 -4.06
C THR A 52 0.46 -0.71 -4.50
N LEU A 53 0.03 0.30 -5.25
CA LEU A 53 -1.35 0.48 -5.72
C LEU A 53 -1.92 -0.79 -6.38
N LEU A 54 -1.11 -1.50 -7.15
CA LEU A 54 -1.56 -2.71 -7.85
C LEU A 54 -1.98 -3.86 -6.91
N GLY A 55 -1.59 -3.80 -5.64
CA GLY A 55 -1.98 -4.72 -4.57
C GLY A 55 -3.12 -4.22 -3.68
N ASP A 56 -3.75 -3.08 -3.99
CA ASP A 56 -4.84 -2.54 -3.18
C ASP A 56 -6.06 -3.47 -3.20
N THR A 57 -6.68 -3.66 -2.05
CA THR A 57 -7.87 -4.50 -1.90
C THR A 57 -9.06 -3.78 -1.29
N ALA A 58 -8.90 -2.53 -0.86
CA ALA A 58 -9.99 -1.64 -0.47
C ALA A 58 -9.54 -0.18 -0.50
N LEU A 59 -10.51 0.73 -0.46
CA LEU A 59 -10.37 2.08 0.06
C LEU A 59 -11.00 2.13 1.44
N ALA A 60 -10.45 2.91 2.36
CA ALA A 60 -11.01 3.08 3.70
C ALA A 60 -11.20 4.56 4.02
N VAL A 61 -12.28 4.84 4.75
CA VAL A 61 -12.64 6.17 5.24
C VAL A 61 -13.06 6.07 6.71
N ASN A 62 -12.99 7.19 7.43
CA ASN A 62 -13.51 7.21 8.79
C ASN A 62 -15.04 7.21 8.76
N PRO A 63 -15.73 6.37 9.57
CA PRO A 63 -17.20 6.31 9.60
C PRO A 63 -17.87 7.61 10.03
N GLU A 64 -17.16 8.46 10.79
CA GLU A 64 -17.66 9.77 11.24
C GLU A 64 -17.39 10.90 10.23
N ASP A 65 -16.67 10.62 9.13
CA ASP A 65 -16.38 11.62 8.10
C ASP A 65 -17.58 11.81 7.17
N GLU A 66 -18.30 12.91 7.36
CA GLU A 66 -19.49 13.25 6.57
C GLU A 66 -19.23 13.32 5.06
N ARG A 67 -17.98 13.62 4.62
CA ARG A 67 -17.61 13.72 3.22
C ARG A 67 -17.78 12.40 2.47
N TYR A 68 -17.63 11.28 3.20
CA TYR A 68 -17.56 9.94 2.61
C TYR A 68 -18.70 9.00 3.02
N LYS A 69 -19.60 9.42 3.92
CA LYS A 69 -20.71 8.56 4.40
C LYS A 69 -21.52 7.92 3.27
N GLY A 70 -21.80 8.68 2.20
CA GLY A 70 -22.52 8.18 1.04
C GLY A 70 -21.74 7.23 0.13
N GLN A 71 -20.45 7.03 0.39
CA GLN A 71 -19.57 6.16 -0.41
C GLN A 71 -19.30 4.82 0.26
N ILE A 72 -19.51 4.72 1.57
CA ILE A 72 -19.27 3.48 2.34
C ILE A 72 -20.15 2.35 1.80
N GLY A 73 -19.54 1.20 1.55
CA GLY A 73 -20.21 0.01 1.01
C GLY A 73 -20.33 -0.02 -0.52
N LYS A 74 -19.95 1.05 -1.22
CA LYS A 74 -19.83 1.05 -2.68
C LYS A 74 -18.53 0.40 -3.14
N MET A 75 -18.43 0.19 -4.45
CA MET A 75 -17.20 -0.29 -5.09
C MET A 75 -16.49 0.87 -5.79
N ALA A 76 -15.17 0.87 -5.74
CA ALA A 76 -14.30 1.74 -6.50
C ALA A 76 -13.46 0.91 -7.48
N PHE A 77 -13.02 1.52 -8.57
CA PHE A 77 -12.13 0.89 -9.54
C PHE A 77 -10.68 1.25 -9.25
N LEU A 78 -9.87 0.23 -9.06
CA LEU A 78 -8.43 0.37 -8.93
C LEU A 78 -7.86 0.92 -10.23
N PRO A 79 -7.15 2.05 -10.23
CA PRO A 79 -6.54 2.62 -11.42
C PRO A 79 -5.65 1.60 -12.17
N ILE A 80 -5.44 1.81 -13.47
CA ILE A 80 -4.60 1.00 -14.36
C ILE A 80 -5.19 -0.39 -14.65
N VAL A 81 -5.55 -1.16 -13.62
CA VAL A 81 -6.03 -2.56 -13.77
C VAL A 81 -7.55 -2.68 -13.76
N ASN A 82 -8.25 -1.62 -13.42
CA ASN A 82 -9.73 -1.55 -13.40
C ASN A 82 -10.40 -2.68 -12.58
N ARG A 83 -9.75 -3.14 -11.52
CA ARG A 83 -10.30 -4.12 -10.57
C ARG A 83 -11.22 -3.42 -9.59
N GLU A 84 -12.38 -4.00 -9.31
CA GLU A 84 -13.30 -3.52 -8.28
C GLU A 84 -12.74 -3.81 -6.89
N ILE A 85 -12.76 -2.80 -6.02
CA ILE A 85 -12.38 -2.86 -4.61
C ILE A 85 -13.45 -2.16 -3.77
N PRO A 86 -13.79 -2.68 -2.56
CA PRO A 86 -14.80 -2.06 -1.72
C PRO A 86 -14.30 -0.80 -1.05
N ILE A 87 -15.23 0.11 -0.74
CA ILE A 87 -15.03 1.26 0.13
C ILE A 87 -15.53 0.88 1.52
N ILE A 88 -14.61 0.73 2.47
CA ILE A 88 -14.90 0.31 3.85
C ILE A 88 -14.84 1.49 4.81
N ALA A 89 -15.48 1.34 5.96
CA ALA A 89 -15.40 2.28 7.07
C ALA A 89 -14.55 1.69 8.19
N ASP A 90 -13.50 2.42 8.61
CA ASP A 90 -12.67 2.02 9.74
C ASP A 90 -12.27 3.25 10.55
N SER A 91 -12.50 3.23 11.85
CA SER A 91 -12.20 4.34 12.77
C SER A 91 -10.70 4.61 12.93
N TYR A 92 -9.85 3.71 12.47
CA TYR A 92 -8.40 3.92 12.42
C TYR A 92 -7.98 4.99 11.40
N VAL A 93 -8.83 5.26 10.39
CA VAL A 93 -8.55 6.29 9.37
C VAL A 93 -8.67 7.69 9.98
N GLU A 94 -7.60 8.46 9.89
CA GLU A 94 -7.57 9.86 10.33
C GLU A 94 -8.17 10.76 9.24
N SER A 95 -9.34 11.37 9.53
CA SER A 95 -10.06 12.22 8.57
C SER A 95 -9.28 13.46 8.12
N GLU A 96 -8.37 13.96 8.96
CA GLU A 96 -7.58 15.16 8.70
C GLU A 96 -6.25 14.86 7.97
N PHE A 97 -5.85 13.59 7.87
CA PHE A 97 -4.63 13.23 7.15
C PHE A 97 -4.90 13.06 5.66
N GLY A 98 -4.10 13.76 4.84
CA GLY A 98 -4.21 13.71 3.38
C GLY A 98 -5.59 14.16 2.90
N THR A 99 -6.37 13.21 2.36
CA THR A 99 -7.75 13.45 1.91
C THR A 99 -8.80 12.87 2.87
N GLY A 100 -8.38 12.14 3.91
CA GLY A 100 -9.29 11.35 4.75
C GLY A 100 -9.78 10.05 4.10
N CYS A 101 -9.38 9.78 2.86
CA CYS A 101 -9.58 8.51 2.17
C CYS A 101 -8.23 7.85 1.93
N VAL A 102 -8.06 6.61 2.34
CA VAL A 102 -6.79 5.88 2.22
C VAL A 102 -6.96 4.61 1.40
N LYS A 103 -5.94 4.29 0.61
CA LYS A 103 -5.85 3.00 -0.06
C LYS A 103 -5.39 1.94 0.95
N ILE A 104 -5.89 0.72 0.83
CA ILE A 104 -5.55 -0.39 1.73
C ILE A 104 -4.85 -1.48 0.93
N THR A 105 -3.58 -1.72 1.29
CA THR A 105 -2.69 -2.71 0.67
C THR A 105 -2.18 -3.68 1.75
N PRO A 106 -2.97 -4.67 2.17
CA PRO A 106 -2.67 -5.50 3.34
C PRO A 106 -1.35 -6.29 3.25
N ALA A 107 -0.89 -6.60 2.03
CA ALA A 107 0.36 -7.33 1.84
C ALA A 107 1.62 -6.46 2.04
N HIS A 108 1.52 -5.12 2.05
CA HIS A 108 2.67 -4.22 1.98
C HIS A 108 2.65 -3.07 2.99
N ASP A 109 1.74 -3.11 3.96
CA ASP A 109 1.66 -2.18 5.09
C ASP A 109 1.11 -2.89 6.33
N PHE A 110 1.74 -2.66 7.50
CA PHE A 110 1.36 -3.32 8.75
C PHE A 110 -0.02 -2.89 9.26
N ASN A 111 -0.36 -1.61 9.14
CA ASN A 111 -1.66 -1.09 9.56
C ASN A 111 -2.76 -1.59 8.63
N ASP A 112 -2.50 -1.59 7.32
CA ASP A 112 -3.41 -2.12 6.31
C ASP A 112 -3.63 -3.63 6.48
N PHE A 113 -2.61 -4.37 6.91
CA PHE A 113 -2.72 -5.79 7.21
C PHE A 113 -3.68 -6.07 8.36
N GLU A 114 -3.57 -5.31 9.45
CA GLU A 114 -4.50 -5.43 10.59
C GLU A 114 -5.93 -4.98 10.22
N MET A 115 -6.05 -3.92 9.42
CA MET A 115 -7.35 -3.49 8.87
C MET A 115 -7.93 -4.56 7.94
N GLY A 116 -7.10 -5.14 7.08
CA GLY A 116 -7.48 -6.25 6.21
C GLY A 116 -8.04 -7.44 6.96
N LYS A 117 -7.44 -7.83 8.09
CA LYS A 117 -7.96 -8.89 8.97
C LYS A 117 -9.33 -8.54 9.54
N ARG A 118 -9.50 -7.30 10.06
CA ARG A 118 -10.79 -6.88 10.65
C ARG A 118 -11.93 -6.90 9.65
N HIS A 119 -11.64 -6.57 8.40
CA HIS A 119 -12.63 -6.47 7.32
C HIS A 119 -12.68 -7.68 6.38
N GLY A 120 -11.87 -8.71 6.63
CA GLY A 120 -11.83 -9.91 5.78
C GLY A 120 -11.38 -9.63 4.35
N LEU A 121 -10.47 -8.65 4.15
CA LEU A 121 -9.97 -8.27 2.84
C LEU A 121 -9.01 -9.32 2.28
N GLU A 122 -8.97 -9.41 0.97
CA GLU A 122 -7.95 -10.19 0.27
C GLU A 122 -6.55 -9.58 0.50
N VAL A 123 -5.54 -10.44 0.58
CA VAL A 123 -4.14 -10.04 0.75
C VAL A 123 -3.38 -10.39 -0.53
N ILE A 124 -3.10 -9.39 -1.36
CA ILE A 124 -2.42 -9.56 -2.65
C ILE A 124 -0.96 -9.12 -2.53
N ASN A 125 -0.06 -10.08 -2.37
CA ASN A 125 1.38 -9.80 -2.42
C ASN A 125 1.84 -9.61 -3.86
N ILE A 126 2.36 -8.42 -4.17
CA ILE A 126 2.85 -8.05 -5.50
C ILE A 126 4.39 -8.02 -5.60
N LEU A 127 5.11 -8.42 -4.55
CA LEU A 127 6.57 -8.41 -4.53
C LEU A 127 7.16 -9.83 -4.48
N ASN A 128 8.27 -10.02 -5.16
CA ASN A 128 9.20 -11.11 -4.98
C ASN A 128 10.08 -10.87 -3.74
N PHE A 129 10.82 -11.88 -3.30
CA PHE A 129 11.73 -11.76 -2.16
C PHE A 129 12.90 -10.80 -2.40
N ASP A 130 13.32 -10.64 -3.65
CA ASP A 130 14.33 -9.65 -4.06
C ASP A 130 13.79 -8.20 -4.18
N GLY A 131 12.50 -7.99 -3.90
CA GLY A 131 11.85 -6.69 -3.95
C GLY A 131 11.38 -6.25 -5.33
N THR A 132 11.55 -7.07 -6.37
CA THR A 132 10.95 -6.80 -7.68
C THR A 132 9.45 -7.13 -7.69
N LEU A 133 8.69 -6.52 -8.60
CA LEU A 133 7.27 -6.85 -8.76
C LEU A 133 7.10 -8.25 -9.37
N ASN A 134 6.15 -9.01 -8.83
CA ASN A 134 5.91 -10.41 -9.22
C ASN A 134 4.85 -10.54 -10.34
N ASP A 135 4.40 -11.76 -10.60
CA ASP A 135 3.44 -12.13 -11.66
C ASP A 135 1.97 -11.77 -11.33
N LYS A 136 1.68 -11.15 -10.18
CA LYS A 136 0.33 -10.67 -9.81
C LYS A 136 0.01 -9.30 -10.41
N VAL A 137 1.01 -8.62 -10.96
CA VAL A 137 0.85 -7.33 -11.64
C VAL A 137 0.85 -7.50 -13.16
N PRO A 138 0.32 -6.53 -13.93
CA PRO A 138 0.40 -6.59 -15.39
C PRO A 138 1.84 -6.74 -15.91
N ASP A 139 2.01 -7.46 -17.01
CA ASP A 139 3.32 -7.87 -17.57
C ASP A 139 4.35 -6.73 -17.65
N LYS A 140 3.89 -5.52 -18.00
CA LYS A 140 4.78 -4.36 -18.14
C LYS A 140 5.45 -3.90 -16.83
N TYR A 141 4.93 -4.31 -15.66
CA TYR A 141 5.49 -3.98 -14.36
C TYR A 141 6.27 -5.14 -13.74
N GLN A 142 6.11 -6.36 -14.25
CA GLN A 142 6.77 -7.55 -13.72
C GLN A 142 8.29 -7.42 -13.79
N ASN A 143 8.97 -7.91 -12.76
CA ASN A 143 10.42 -7.90 -12.60
C ASN A 143 11.06 -6.49 -12.50
N LEU A 144 10.27 -5.43 -12.43
CA LEU A 144 10.78 -4.10 -12.14
C LEU A 144 11.11 -3.97 -10.65
N ASN A 145 12.20 -3.27 -10.33
CA ASN A 145 12.45 -2.85 -8.96
C ASN A 145 11.45 -1.76 -8.54
N ILE A 146 11.36 -1.48 -7.23
CA ILE A 146 10.40 -0.55 -6.65
C ILE A 146 10.47 0.86 -7.29
N GLU A 147 11.68 1.36 -7.55
CA GLU A 147 11.85 2.72 -8.08
C GLU A 147 11.38 2.83 -9.53
N ASP A 148 11.74 1.86 -10.37
CA ASP A 148 11.33 1.83 -11.77
C ASP A 148 9.83 1.56 -11.90
N ALA A 149 9.28 0.66 -11.06
CA ALA A 149 7.85 0.41 -10.99
C ALA A 149 7.08 1.68 -10.58
N ARG A 150 7.56 2.42 -9.58
CA ARG A 150 6.96 3.69 -9.14
C ARG A 150 6.92 4.70 -10.27
N LYS A 151 8.04 4.89 -10.99
CA LYS A 151 8.10 5.82 -12.13
C LYS A 151 7.07 5.45 -13.19
N LEU A 152 7.05 4.19 -13.61
CA LEU A 152 6.15 3.73 -14.67
C LEU A 152 4.67 3.83 -14.25
N ILE A 153 4.34 3.48 -13.01
CA ILE A 153 2.99 3.61 -12.46
C ILE A 153 2.54 5.08 -12.44
N LEU A 154 3.41 6.00 -12.02
CA LEU A 154 3.10 7.43 -12.01
C LEU A 154 2.91 7.99 -13.44
N GLU A 155 3.72 7.56 -14.40
CA GLU A 155 3.56 7.90 -15.82
C GLU A 155 2.22 7.41 -16.37
N ASP A 156 1.85 6.17 -16.06
CA ASP A 156 0.56 5.60 -16.48
C ASP A 156 -0.63 6.33 -15.84
N LEU A 157 -0.56 6.60 -14.52
CA LEU A 157 -1.59 7.36 -13.80
C LEU A 157 -1.76 8.76 -14.39
N ASN A 158 -0.66 9.42 -14.75
CA ASN A 158 -0.69 10.72 -15.42
C ASN A 158 -1.34 10.61 -16.82
N THR A 159 -0.99 9.57 -17.57
CA THR A 159 -1.52 9.35 -18.93
C THR A 159 -3.03 9.14 -18.93
N ILE A 160 -3.56 8.39 -17.95
CA ILE A 160 -5.01 8.17 -17.82
C ILE A 160 -5.73 9.29 -17.06
N GLY A 161 -5.01 10.34 -16.63
CA GLY A 161 -5.58 11.49 -15.94
C GLY A 161 -6.01 11.22 -14.49
N GLN A 162 -5.44 10.19 -13.84
CA GLN A 162 -5.76 9.82 -12.46
C GLN A 162 -4.66 10.21 -11.45
N LEU A 163 -3.53 10.76 -11.89
CA LEU A 163 -2.58 11.45 -11.01
C LEU A 163 -3.06 12.89 -10.81
N ASN A 164 -3.66 13.17 -9.66
CA ASN A 164 -4.28 14.46 -9.36
C ASN A 164 -3.24 15.56 -9.11
N LYS A 165 -2.33 15.32 -8.18
CA LYS A 165 -1.22 16.21 -7.86
C LYS A 165 -0.10 15.48 -7.12
N THR A 166 1.04 16.15 -7.01
CA THR A 166 2.20 15.69 -6.22
C THR A 166 2.68 16.84 -5.34
N GLU A 167 2.96 16.56 -4.08
CA GLU A 167 3.48 17.54 -3.12
C GLU A 167 4.77 17.02 -2.48
N PRO A 168 5.74 17.89 -2.18
CA PRO A 168 6.88 17.53 -1.32
C PRO A 168 6.39 17.05 0.05
N TYR A 169 6.95 15.95 0.53
CA TYR A 169 6.57 15.37 1.82
C TYR A 169 7.76 14.70 2.49
N LYS A 170 7.87 14.82 3.81
CA LYS A 170 8.88 14.13 4.60
C LYS A 170 8.41 12.73 4.92
N VAL A 171 9.15 11.72 4.50
CA VAL A 171 8.80 10.29 4.63
C VAL A 171 9.74 9.62 5.61
N GLN A 172 9.20 8.81 6.51
CA GLN A 172 10.01 7.93 7.34
C GLN A 172 10.31 6.64 6.56
N ILE A 173 11.56 6.38 6.28
CA ILE A 173 12.02 5.23 5.49
C ILE A 173 12.61 4.18 6.44
N PRO A 174 12.02 2.99 6.55
CA PRO A 174 12.60 1.91 7.33
C PRO A 174 13.81 1.30 6.58
N ARG A 175 14.94 1.22 7.28
CA ARG A 175 16.18 0.66 6.74
C ARG A 175 16.68 -0.50 7.57
N SER A 176 17.30 -1.44 6.90
CA SER A 176 18.02 -2.56 7.53
C SER A 176 19.32 -2.06 8.18
N GLU A 177 19.52 -2.32 9.47
CA GLU A 177 20.80 -2.07 10.11
C GLU A 177 21.92 -2.97 9.58
N ARG A 178 21.57 -4.08 8.90
CA ARG A 178 22.55 -5.03 8.35
C ARG A 178 23.03 -4.65 6.96
N SER A 179 22.13 -4.29 6.05
CA SER A 179 22.43 -4.01 4.63
C SER A 179 22.30 -2.55 4.25
N ASN A 180 21.71 -1.71 5.12
CA ASN A 180 21.30 -0.34 4.84
C ASN A 180 20.24 -0.22 3.72
N SER A 181 19.65 -1.32 3.26
CA SER A 181 18.59 -1.31 2.25
C SER A 181 17.27 -0.85 2.84
N ILE A 182 16.41 -0.32 1.98
CA ILE A 182 15.01 0.00 2.34
C ILE A 182 14.25 -1.31 2.57
N LEU A 183 13.64 -1.43 3.73
CA LEU A 183 12.84 -2.60 4.09
C LEU A 183 11.46 -2.55 3.44
N GLN A 184 10.95 -3.73 3.09
CA GLN A 184 9.59 -3.88 2.58
C GLN A 184 8.77 -4.75 3.54
N PRO A 185 7.57 -4.32 3.93
CA PRO A 185 6.63 -5.25 4.54
C PRO A 185 6.31 -6.37 3.54
N LEU A 186 6.53 -7.62 3.93
CA LEU A 186 6.32 -8.78 3.07
C LEU A 186 5.75 -9.95 3.86
N LEU A 187 4.82 -10.69 3.24
CA LEU A 187 4.27 -11.92 3.82
C LEU A 187 5.27 -13.06 3.71
N THR A 188 5.58 -13.64 4.85
CA THR A 188 6.45 -14.83 4.92
C THR A 188 5.91 -15.87 5.87
N ASN A 189 6.26 -17.11 5.60
CA ASN A 189 6.00 -18.20 6.53
C ASN A 189 6.99 -18.12 7.70
N GLN A 190 6.46 -17.89 8.91
CA GLN A 190 7.26 -17.83 10.13
C GLN A 190 7.00 -19.04 11.04
N TRP A 191 8.04 -19.42 11.80
CA TRP A 191 7.91 -20.38 12.88
C TRP A 191 7.54 -19.65 14.16
N PHE A 192 6.51 -20.13 14.85
CA PHE A 192 6.13 -19.61 16.15
C PHE A 192 6.36 -20.67 17.20
N VAL A 193 6.88 -20.28 18.37
CA VAL A 193 6.82 -21.07 19.57
C VAL A 193 5.50 -20.71 20.26
N ASN A 194 4.65 -21.71 20.47
CA ASN A 194 3.45 -21.52 21.28
C ASN A 194 3.94 -21.49 22.74
N VAL A 195 3.92 -20.32 23.36
CA VAL A 195 4.22 -20.13 24.78
C VAL A 195 2.88 -20.13 25.48
N GLU A 196 2.42 -21.31 25.92
CA GLU A 196 1.31 -21.43 26.85
C GLU A 196 1.75 -21.08 28.27
#